data_cfe3a166c22982b6b24448870d88eba7
#
_entry.id   cfe3a166c22982b6b24448870d88eba7
#
_cell.length_a   1.000
_cell.length_b   1.000
_cell.length_c   1.000
_cell.angle_alpha   90.00
_cell.angle_beta   90.00
_cell.angle_gamma   90.00
#
_symmetry.space_group_name_H-M   'P 1'
#
loop_
_entity.id
_entity.type
_entity.pdbx_description
1 polymer ?
#
loop_
_entity_poly.entity_id
_entity_poly.type
_entity_poly.pdbx_seq_one_letter_code
_entity_poly.pdbx_strand_id
1 'polypeptide(L)'
;MNLNRIILNWIITVLTGSLLTSIVLAITILKIDELAMFLLTFLISCVMSCCASLPILLILALQLTHLKKIDTDIKEMRKTLFFTHLIGGICTFALLYFILEFPNKEVMGPILFFIYTGIGLLLWEIDFRRTKSEENITKDQTF
;
A
#
# COMPACT_ATOMS: atom_id res chain seq x y z
N MET A 1 2.20 -5.77 16.66
CA MET A 1 2.37 -5.80 15.18
C MET A 1 3.78 -6.22 14.80
N ASN A 2 3.96 -7.09 13.81
CA ASN A 2 5.26 -7.66 13.40
C ASN A 2 5.68 -7.12 12.02
N LEU A 3 7.00 -7.02 11.80
CA LEU A 3 7.57 -6.60 10.51
C LEU A 3 7.07 -7.45 9.34
N ASN A 4 6.93 -8.76 9.55
CA ASN A 4 6.40 -9.68 8.54
C ASN A 4 4.99 -9.30 8.06
N ARG A 5 4.15 -8.76 8.94
CA ARG A 5 2.80 -8.29 8.57
C ARG A 5 2.87 -7.02 7.71
N ILE A 6 3.80 -6.11 8.00
CA ILE A 6 4.02 -4.92 7.15
C ILE A 6 4.41 -5.35 5.75
N ILE A 7 5.37 -6.26 5.63
CA ILE A 7 5.84 -6.78 4.35
C ILE A 7 4.69 -7.50 3.60
N LEU A 8 3.92 -8.33 4.31
CA LEU A 8 2.79 -9.04 3.71
C LEU A 8 1.72 -8.06 3.19
N ASN A 9 1.33 -7.08 4.01
CA ASN A 9 0.36 -6.05 3.60
C ASN A 9 0.86 -5.25 2.41
N TRP A 10 2.15 -4.93 2.38
CA TRP A 10 2.77 -4.26 1.25
C TRP A 10 2.71 -5.12 -0.03
N ILE A 11 3.06 -6.41 0.04
CA ILE A 11 2.96 -7.33 -1.10
C ILE A 11 1.52 -7.40 -1.61
N ILE A 12 0.55 -7.58 -0.72
CA ILE A 12 -0.88 -7.64 -1.08
C ILE A 12 -1.31 -6.32 -1.74
N THR A 13 -0.90 -5.17 -1.19
CA THR A 13 -1.22 -3.85 -1.76
C THR A 13 -0.66 -3.70 -3.17
N VAL A 14 0.59 -4.08 -3.39
CA VAL A 14 1.24 -4.01 -4.71
C VAL A 14 0.54 -4.94 -5.70
N LEU A 15 0.30 -6.18 -5.34
CA LEU A 15 -0.35 -7.14 -6.24
C LEU A 15 -1.79 -6.74 -6.59
N THR A 16 -2.60 -6.40 -5.58
CA THR A 16 -4.00 -6.03 -5.78
C THR A 16 -4.11 -4.69 -6.51
N GLY A 17 -3.27 -3.72 -6.15
CA GLY A 17 -3.22 -2.42 -6.81
C GLY A 17 -2.81 -2.55 -8.28
N SER A 18 -1.79 -3.36 -8.59
CA SER A 18 -1.34 -3.60 -9.96
C SER A 18 -2.40 -4.34 -10.78
N LEU A 19 -3.12 -5.30 -10.19
CA LEU A 19 -4.21 -5.99 -10.87
C LEU A 19 -5.34 -5.04 -11.22
N LEU A 20 -5.81 -4.24 -10.27
CA LEU A 20 -6.87 -3.25 -10.52
C LEU A 20 -6.44 -2.19 -11.53
N THR A 21 -5.20 -1.73 -11.44
CA THR A 21 -4.60 -0.80 -12.42
C THR A 21 -4.64 -1.39 -13.82
N SER A 22 -4.22 -2.64 -13.98
CA SER A 22 -4.21 -3.33 -15.28
C SER A 22 -5.61 -3.51 -15.84
N ILE A 23 -6.60 -3.82 -15.00
CA ILE A 23 -8.01 -3.89 -15.40
C ILE A 23 -8.50 -2.51 -15.89
N VAL A 24 -8.23 -1.44 -15.14
CA VAL A 24 -8.63 -0.08 -15.52
C VAL A 24 -7.97 0.33 -16.84
N LEU A 25 -6.67 0.08 -17.00
CA LEU A 25 -5.95 0.39 -18.23
C LEU A 25 -6.46 -0.43 -19.43
N ALA A 26 -6.76 -1.70 -19.23
CA ALA A 26 -7.30 -2.58 -20.28
C ALA A 26 -8.65 -2.07 -20.78
N ILE A 27 -9.53 -1.65 -19.89
CA ILE A 27 -10.89 -1.19 -20.25
C ILE A 27 -10.84 0.22 -20.87
N THR A 28 -10.04 1.14 -20.30
CA THR A 28 -10.15 2.57 -20.60
C THR A 28 -9.23 3.06 -21.71
N ILE A 29 -8.02 2.52 -21.81
CA ILE A 29 -6.99 3.06 -22.71
C ILE A 29 -6.56 2.06 -23.76
N LEU A 30 -6.18 0.86 -23.37
CA LEU A 30 -5.47 -0.06 -24.26
C LEU A 30 -6.41 -0.95 -25.05
N LYS A 31 -7.71 -1.04 -24.68
CA LYS A 31 -8.68 -1.95 -25.31
C LYS A 31 -8.07 -3.33 -25.56
N ILE A 32 -7.45 -3.87 -24.51
CA ILE A 32 -6.67 -5.11 -24.60
C ILE A 32 -7.63 -6.28 -24.77
N ASP A 33 -7.61 -6.87 -25.97
CA ASP A 33 -8.41 -8.08 -26.27
C ASP A 33 -7.61 -9.37 -26.07
N GLU A 34 -6.28 -9.27 -25.89
CA GLU A 34 -5.39 -10.41 -25.74
C GLU A 34 -4.88 -10.59 -24.31
N LEU A 35 -4.99 -11.82 -23.79
CA LEU A 35 -4.51 -12.18 -22.46
C LEU A 35 -3.02 -11.90 -22.26
N ALA A 36 -2.20 -12.10 -23.28
CA ALA A 36 -0.75 -11.88 -23.22
C ALA A 36 -0.41 -10.42 -22.95
N MET A 37 -1.10 -9.49 -23.60
CA MET A 37 -0.93 -8.04 -23.40
C MET A 37 -1.40 -7.62 -22.01
N PHE A 38 -2.49 -8.20 -21.52
CA PHE A 38 -2.96 -7.97 -20.13
C PHE A 38 -1.92 -8.41 -19.12
N LEU A 39 -1.38 -9.63 -19.26
CA LEU A 39 -0.35 -10.16 -18.35
C LEU A 39 0.93 -9.30 -18.38
N LEU A 40 1.35 -8.85 -19.54
CA LEU A 40 2.51 -7.95 -19.68
C LEU A 40 2.27 -6.62 -18.96
N THR A 41 1.11 -6.01 -19.14
CA THR A 41 0.71 -4.77 -18.46
C THR A 41 0.68 -4.96 -16.96
N PHE A 42 0.15 -6.08 -16.47
CA PHE A 42 0.14 -6.43 -15.06
C PHE A 42 1.56 -6.56 -14.49
N LEU A 43 2.45 -7.28 -15.18
CA LEU A 43 3.84 -7.43 -14.74
C LEU A 43 4.58 -6.09 -14.68
N ILE A 44 4.45 -5.26 -15.71
CA ILE A 44 5.04 -3.91 -15.73
C ILE A 44 4.50 -3.08 -14.57
N SER A 45 3.19 -3.09 -14.33
CA SER A 45 2.55 -2.40 -13.20
C SER A 45 3.07 -2.89 -11.85
N CYS A 46 3.28 -4.20 -11.68
CA CYS A 46 3.87 -4.77 -10.46
C CYS A 46 5.29 -4.25 -10.23
N VAL A 47 6.15 -4.32 -11.24
CA VAL A 47 7.55 -3.86 -11.14
C VAL A 47 7.61 -2.37 -10.79
N MET A 48 6.85 -1.54 -11.50
CA MET A 48 6.80 -0.10 -11.25
C MET A 48 6.27 0.22 -9.84
N SER A 49 5.22 -0.47 -9.41
CA SER A 49 4.65 -0.30 -8.08
C SER A 49 5.62 -0.74 -6.98
N CYS A 50 6.33 -1.85 -7.16
CA CYS A 50 7.38 -2.28 -6.24
C CYS A 50 8.47 -1.22 -6.11
N CYS A 51 9.04 -0.77 -7.22
CA CYS A 51 10.11 0.23 -7.22
C CYS A 51 9.68 1.54 -6.57
N ALA A 52 8.47 2.02 -6.87
CA ALA A 52 7.95 3.27 -6.35
C ALA A 52 7.61 3.23 -4.85
N SER A 53 7.18 2.06 -4.34
CA SER A 53 6.74 1.91 -2.95
C SER A 53 7.82 1.39 -1.99
N LEU A 54 8.96 0.90 -2.49
CA LEU A 54 10.08 0.44 -1.65
C LEU A 54 10.56 1.50 -0.63
N PRO A 55 10.76 2.78 -0.98
CA PRO A 55 11.17 3.79 -0.01
C PRO A 55 10.17 3.94 1.14
N ILE A 56 8.87 3.88 0.84
CA ILE A 56 7.81 3.96 1.87
C ILE A 56 7.86 2.74 2.78
N LEU A 57 8.03 1.54 2.20
CA LEU A 57 8.17 0.31 2.99
C LEU A 57 9.35 0.39 3.96
N LEU A 58 10.50 0.89 3.51
CA LEU A 58 11.68 1.07 4.36
C LEU A 58 11.41 2.06 5.50
N ILE A 59 10.79 3.20 5.21
CA ILE A 59 10.43 4.20 6.22
C ILE A 59 9.47 3.60 7.25
N LEU A 60 8.43 2.89 6.82
CA LEU A 60 7.47 2.24 7.70
C LEU A 60 8.14 1.17 8.59
N ALA A 61 9.06 0.38 8.03
CA ALA A 61 9.80 -0.63 8.78
C ALA A 61 10.71 -0.01 9.85
N LEU A 62 11.42 1.07 9.51
CA LEU A 62 12.26 1.81 10.45
C LEU A 62 11.43 2.47 11.55
N GLN A 63 10.32 3.11 11.20
CA GLN A 63 9.41 3.71 12.18
C GLN A 63 8.81 2.67 13.12
N LEU A 64 8.36 1.53 12.61
CA LEU A 64 7.84 0.46 13.47
C LEU A 64 8.88 -0.01 14.48
N THR A 65 10.12 -0.19 14.03
CA THR A 65 11.24 -0.62 14.89
C THR A 65 11.52 0.43 15.97
N HIS A 66 11.50 1.71 15.58
CA HIS A 66 11.73 2.82 16.52
C HIS A 66 10.59 2.95 17.53
N LEU A 67 9.33 2.93 17.09
CA LEU A 67 8.15 3.03 17.97
C LEU A 67 8.06 1.87 18.96
N LYS A 68 8.45 0.66 18.55
CA LYS A 68 8.54 -0.48 19.48
C LYS A 68 9.63 -0.31 20.53
N LYS A 69 10.77 0.28 20.17
CA LYS A 69 11.87 0.52 21.10
C LYS A 69 11.51 1.53 22.19
N ILE A 70 10.62 2.48 21.89
CA ILE A 70 10.17 3.54 22.83
C ILE A 70 8.95 3.10 23.64
N ASP A 71 8.46 1.87 23.44
CA ASP A 71 7.24 1.35 24.09
C ASP A 71 6.00 2.24 23.89
N THR A 72 5.82 2.72 22.66
CA THR A 72 4.74 3.64 22.29
C THR A 72 3.38 2.94 22.33
N ASP A 73 2.35 3.60 22.83
CA ASP A 73 0.97 3.07 22.81
C ASP A 73 0.52 2.69 21.40
N ILE A 74 -0.22 1.59 21.30
CA ILE A 74 -0.74 1.06 20.03
C ILE A 74 -1.54 2.10 19.25
N LYS A 75 -2.29 2.98 19.92
CA LYS A 75 -3.07 4.04 19.28
C LYS A 75 -2.18 5.07 18.60
N GLU A 76 -1.09 5.50 19.26
CA GLU A 76 -0.14 6.44 18.69
C GLU A 76 0.67 5.81 17.57
N MET A 77 1.09 4.56 17.74
CA MET A 77 1.75 3.78 16.70
C MET A 77 0.87 3.70 15.44
N ARG A 78 -0.42 3.36 15.60
CA ARG A 78 -1.38 3.32 14.49
C ARG A 78 -1.46 4.68 13.77
N LYS A 79 -1.64 5.77 14.52
CA LYS A 79 -1.76 7.11 13.97
C LYS A 79 -0.51 7.50 13.18
N THR A 80 0.66 7.29 13.74
CA THR A 80 1.95 7.62 13.11
C THR A 80 2.14 6.85 11.81
N LEU A 81 1.95 5.53 11.82
CA LEU A 81 2.11 4.69 10.64
C LEU A 81 1.07 5.02 9.55
N PHE A 82 -0.18 5.32 9.94
CA PHE A 82 -1.22 5.77 9.01
C PHE A 82 -0.82 7.05 8.29
N PHE A 83 -0.39 8.08 9.03
CA PHE A 83 0.03 9.35 8.43
C PHE A 83 1.28 9.18 7.55
N THR A 84 2.24 8.35 7.96
CA THR A 84 3.42 8.07 7.14
C THR A 84 3.04 7.38 5.83
N HIS A 85 2.14 6.41 5.87
CA HIS A 85 1.66 5.74 4.67
C HIS A 85 0.93 6.72 3.74
N LEU A 86 0.07 7.57 4.29
CA LEU A 86 -0.67 8.57 3.52
C LEU A 86 0.26 9.60 2.86
N ILE A 87 1.16 10.19 3.64
CA ILE A 87 2.13 11.17 3.14
C ILE A 87 3.06 10.52 2.10
N GLY A 88 3.57 9.33 2.41
CA GLY A 88 4.41 8.57 1.49
C GLY A 88 3.68 8.27 0.17
N GLY A 89 2.42 7.87 0.23
CA GLY A 89 1.58 7.67 -0.95
C GLY A 89 1.43 8.94 -1.79
N ILE A 90 1.14 10.08 -1.15
CA ILE A 90 1.04 11.38 -1.83
C ILE A 90 2.36 11.76 -2.51
N CYS A 91 3.49 11.64 -1.79
CA CYS A 91 4.81 11.95 -2.34
C CYS A 91 5.18 11.05 -3.51
N THR A 92 4.95 9.74 -3.39
CA THR A 92 5.21 8.77 -4.48
C THR A 92 4.35 9.07 -5.69
N PHE A 93 3.06 9.34 -5.47
CA PHE A 93 2.15 9.69 -6.55
C PHE A 93 2.57 10.99 -7.26
N ALA A 94 2.88 12.04 -6.50
CA ALA A 94 3.34 13.31 -7.07
C ALA A 94 4.60 13.11 -7.92
N LEU A 95 5.56 12.32 -7.41
CA LEU A 95 6.80 12.03 -8.12
C LEU A 95 6.54 11.27 -9.43
N LEU A 96 5.71 10.23 -9.40
CA LEU A 96 5.33 9.47 -10.58
C LEU A 96 4.54 10.33 -11.59
N TYR A 97 3.64 11.19 -11.11
CA TYR A 97 2.85 12.09 -11.95
C TYR A 97 3.72 13.07 -12.74
N PHE A 98 4.83 13.55 -12.15
CA PHE A 98 5.76 14.45 -12.82
C PHE A 98 6.75 13.73 -13.74
N ILE A 99 7.16 12.49 -13.38
CA ILE A 99 8.17 11.75 -14.16
C ILE A 99 7.55 11.02 -15.34
N LEU A 100 6.35 10.44 -15.16
CA LEU A 100 5.73 9.59 -16.17
C LEU A 100 4.73 10.39 -17.00
N GLU A 101 4.93 10.38 -18.32
CA GLU A 101 3.97 10.90 -19.27
C GLU A 101 2.94 9.83 -19.61
N PHE A 102 1.88 9.75 -18.78
CA PHE A 102 0.75 8.87 -19.08
C PHE A 102 -0.24 9.55 -20.04
N PRO A 103 -0.83 8.82 -21.00
CA PRO A 103 -1.99 9.31 -21.73
C PRO A 103 -3.14 9.52 -20.72
N ASN A 104 -3.80 10.68 -20.80
CA ASN A 104 -4.87 11.10 -19.88
C ASN A 104 -4.47 11.11 -18.38
N LYS A 105 -3.22 11.50 -18.09
CA LYS A 105 -2.67 11.52 -16.72
C LYS A 105 -3.51 12.28 -15.71
N GLU A 106 -4.24 13.32 -16.16
CA GLU A 106 -5.11 14.13 -15.31
C GLU A 106 -6.25 13.32 -14.69
N VAL A 107 -6.73 12.29 -15.37
CA VAL A 107 -7.81 11.41 -14.90
C VAL A 107 -7.24 10.15 -14.27
N MET A 108 -6.28 9.53 -14.95
CA MET A 108 -5.70 8.26 -14.52
C MET A 108 -4.86 8.39 -13.26
N GLY A 109 -4.12 9.47 -13.11
CA GLY A 109 -3.29 9.71 -11.96
C GLY A 109 -4.06 9.63 -10.63
N PRO A 110 -5.11 10.45 -10.43
CA PRO A 110 -5.94 10.36 -9.22
C PRO A 110 -6.56 8.96 -9.00
N ILE A 111 -7.02 8.28 -10.05
CA ILE A 111 -7.59 6.94 -9.92
C ILE A 111 -6.55 5.96 -9.37
N LEU A 112 -5.35 5.94 -9.92
CA LEU A 112 -4.27 5.08 -9.44
C LEU A 112 -3.88 5.39 -8.00
N PHE A 113 -3.79 6.67 -7.65
CA PHE A 113 -3.53 7.10 -6.29
C PHE A 113 -4.57 6.56 -5.31
N PHE A 114 -5.86 6.72 -5.61
CA PHE A 114 -6.93 6.23 -4.74
C PHE A 114 -6.93 4.70 -4.63
N ILE A 115 -6.66 3.97 -5.71
CA ILE A 115 -6.57 2.51 -5.68
C ILE A 115 -5.46 2.07 -4.70
N TYR A 116 -4.22 2.51 -4.91
CA TYR A 116 -3.09 2.05 -4.09
C TYR A 116 -3.17 2.53 -2.64
N THR A 117 -3.49 3.81 -2.44
CA THR A 117 -3.59 4.37 -1.09
C THR A 117 -4.76 3.76 -0.34
N GLY A 118 -5.92 3.62 -0.99
CA GLY A 118 -7.11 3.03 -0.38
C GLY A 118 -6.92 1.58 0.02
N ILE A 119 -6.34 0.74 -0.84
CA ILE A 119 -6.02 -0.66 -0.50
C ILE A 119 -5.04 -0.72 0.66
N GLY A 120 -3.96 0.05 0.61
CA GLY A 120 -2.97 0.09 1.67
C GLY A 120 -3.58 0.46 3.02
N LEU A 121 -4.39 1.52 3.07
CA LEU A 121 -5.06 1.97 4.29
C LEU A 121 -6.07 0.96 4.82
N LEU A 122 -6.83 0.28 3.96
CA LEU A 122 -7.76 -0.77 4.35
C LEU A 122 -7.04 -1.95 4.99
N LEU A 123 -5.94 -2.41 4.41
CA LEU A 123 -5.15 -3.52 4.95
C LEU A 123 -4.54 -3.15 6.31
N TRP A 124 -4.05 -1.92 6.47
CA TRP A 124 -3.58 -1.40 7.74
C TRP A 124 -4.68 -1.40 8.81
N GLU A 125 -5.87 -0.94 8.47
CA GLU A 125 -7.01 -0.92 9.40
C GLU A 125 -7.39 -2.34 9.87
N ILE A 126 -7.44 -3.31 8.96
CA ILE A 126 -7.73 -4.70 9.29
C ILE A 126 -6.67 -5.26 10.24
N ASP A 127 -5.40 -4.99 9.99
CA ASP A 127 -4.28 -5.51 10.79
C ASP A 127 -4.28 -4.92 12.22
N PHE A 128 -4.60 -3.64 12.35
CA PHE A 128 -4.72 -3.00 13.66
C PHE A 128 -5.90 -3.53 14.48
N ARG A 129 -7.05 -3.76 13.85
CA ARG A 129 -8.21 -4.35 14.53
C ARG A 129 -7.89 -5.76 15.05
N ARG A 130 -7.20 -6.55 14.24
CA ARG A 130 -6.77 -7.90 14.62
C ARG A 130 -5.79 -7.88 15.80
N THR A 131 -4.77 -7.02 15.76
CA THR A 131 -3.78 -6.89 16.83
C THR A 131 -4.44 -6.52 18.16
N LYS A 132 -5.42 -5.60 18.13
CA LYS A 132 -6.19 -5.21 19.33
C LYS A 132 -7.02 -6.37 19.88
N SER A 133 -7.60 -7.21 19.04
CA SER A 133 -8.37 -8.38 19.46
C SER A 133 -7.48 -9.42 20.14
N GLU A 134 -6.30 -9.68 19.57
CA GLU A 134 -5.31 -10.62 20.13
C GLU A 134 -4.82 -10.15 21.52
N GLU A 135 -4.61 -8.85 21.72
CA GLU A 135 -4.19 -8.28 23.01
C GLU A 135 -5.28 -8.42 24.10
N ASN A 136 -6.54 -8.20 23.74
CA ASN A 136 -7.65 -8.35 24.69
C ASN A 136 -7.80 -9.81 25.15
N ILE A 137 -7.70 -10.78 24.24
CA ILE A 137 -7.77 -12.21 24.57
C ILE A 137 -6.64 -12.60 25.53
N THR A 138 -5.44 -12.09 25.32
CA THR A 138 -4.28 -12.40 26.18
C THR A 138 -4.46 -11.82 27.58
N LYS A 139 -5.06 -10.64 27.73
CA LYS A 139 -5.37 -10.04 29.04
C LYS A 139 -6.43 -10.81 29.82
N ASP A 140 -7.45 -11.34 29.14
CA ASP A 140 -8.52 -12.12 29.78
C ASP A 140 -8.05 -13.51 30.26
N GLN A 141 -6.95 -14.03 29.71
CA GLN A 141 -6.37 -15.31 30.11
C GLN A 141 -5.37 -15.20 31.26
N THR A 142 -5.02 -14.00 31.74
CA THR A 142 -4.06 -13.75 32.83
C THR A 142 -4.75 -13.46 34.14
N PHE A 143 -6.07 -13.57 34.24
CA PHE A 143 -6.89 -13.56 35.45
C PHE A 143 -7.47 -14.94 35.71
#